data_d4f223a9b26247ec48b109983afbeb81
#
_entry.id   d4f223a9b26247ec48b109983afbeb81
#
_cell.length_a   1.000
_cell.length_b   1.000
_cell.length_c   1.000
_cell.angle_alpha   90.00
_cell.angle_beta   90.00
_cell.angle_gamma   90.00
#
_symmetry.space_group_name_H-M   'P 1'
#
loop_
_entity.id
_entity.type
_entity.pdbx_description
1 polymer ?
#
loop_
_entity_poly.entity_id
_entity_poly.type
_entity_poly.pdbx_seq_one_letter_code
_entity_poly.pdbx_strand_id
1 'polypeptide(L)'
;MASGLFALLDDVAGIAKIAAASIDDVAGAAGKAGAKAAGVVVDDTAVTPGYAMGFTPDRELPIVMKIAIGSLRNKLVFLLPGALLLSAFAPWGITPLLMLGGSYLCFEAAEKIIEAVSGHDETDEPHELALSAKDLEKQKVDGAIRTDFILSGEIMAISLATVADRPLAVQAGALVLVGIGITAGVYGVVGLIVKMDDMGLHLAKARTSGGRALGRFMVRAMPVVMDWLTTIGTAAMLWVGGGIIVHGLEHFGLTPIPHWAEAFSHWAGQAPGVGAITGWTAMALASAAVGMVIGGAIAAALHLLPKKKGAAH
;
A
#
# COMPACT_ATOMS: atom_id res chain seq x y z
N MET A 1 -4.54 9.03 60.23
CA MET A 1 -4.03 8.03 59.25
C MET A 1 -4.94 7.84 58.01
N ALA A 2 -6.23 8.16 58.07
CA ALA A 2 -7.14 8.09 56.94
C ALA A 2 -6.86 9.14 55.84
N SER A 3 -6.33 10.32 56.18
CA SER A 3 -6.03 11.40 55.20
C SER A 3 -4.96 11.06 54.16
N GLY A 4 -3.98 10.23 54.49
CA GLY A 4 -2.92 9.83 53.58
C GLY A 4 -3.41 8.86 52.48
N LEU A 5 -4.34 7.96 52.81
CA LEU A 5 -4.90 7.05 51.82
C LEU A 5 -5.80 7.79 50.82
N PHE A 6 -6.62 8.75 51.28
CA PHE A 6 -7.46 9.55 50.40
C PHE A 6 -6.61 10.45 49.47
N ALA A 7 -5.52 11.04 49.99
CA ALA A 7 -4.60 11.79 49.13
C ALA A 7 -3.93 10.91 48.05
N LEU A 8 -3.49 9.71 48.40
CA LEU A 8 -2.94 8.75 47.45
C LEU A 8 -3.95 8.33 46.36
N LEU A 9 -5.22 8.09 46.79
CA LEU A 9 -6.26 7.75 45.81
C LEU A 9 -6.60 8.91 44.87
N ASP A 10 -6.58 10.14 45.37
CA ASP A 10 -6.78 11.34 44.55
C ASP A 10 -5.64 11.55 43.55
N ASP A 11 -4.39 11.35 43.96
CA ASP A 11 -3.21 11.38 43.08
C ASP A 11 -3.29 10.29 42.00
N VAL A 12 -3.66 9.06 42.36
CA VAL A 12 -3.83 7.96 41.40
C VAL A 12 -4.97 8.26 40.44
N ALA A 13 -6.10 8.82 40.91
CA ALA A 13 -7.20 9.23 40.07
C ALA A 13 -6.79 10.36 39.10
N GLY A 14 -5.97 11.32 39.57
CA GLY A 14 -5.40 12.38 38.75
C GLY A 14 -4.49 11.85 37.64
N ILE A 15 -3.60 10.93 37.96
CA ILE A 15 -2.72 10.26 36.98
C ILE A 15 -3.54 9.46 35.97
N ALA A 16 -4.53 8.70 36.42
CA ALA A 16 -5.42 7.92 35.56
C ALA A 16 -6.21 8.81 34.57
N LYS A 17 -6.68 9.98 35.04
CA LYS A 17 -7.39 10.97 34.21
C LYS A 17 -6.49 11.58 33.14
N ILE A 18 -5.24 11.92 33.50
CA ILE A 18 -4.24 12.43 32.55
C ILE A 18 -3.88 11.35 31.50
N ALA A 19 -3.68 10.12 31.94
CA ALA A 19 -3.41 8.99 31.04
C ALA A 19 -4.58 8.73 30.08
N ALA A 20 -5.83 8.75 30.55
CA ALA A 20 -7.01 8.60 29.72
C ALA A 20 -7.14 9.72 28.68
N ALA A 21 -6.94 10.98 29.07
CA ALA A 21 -6.95 12.12 28.17
C ALA A 21 -5.85 12.02 27.08
N SER A 22 -4.67 11.51 27.45
CA SER A 22 -3.57 11.27 26.50
C SER A 22 -3.91 10.17 25.48
N ILE A 23 -4.61 9.10 25.93
CA ILE A 23 -5.09 8.02 25.05
C ILE A 23 -6.14 8.55 24.06
N ASP A 24 -7.08 9.37 24.53
CA ASP A 24 -8.12 9.98 23.68
C ASP A 24 -7.51 10.91 22.62
N ASP A 25 -6.49 11.71 22.98
CA ASP A 25 -5.76 12.54 22.05
C ASP A 25 -5.04 11.73 20.96
N VAL A 26 -4.39 10.64 21.35
CA VAL A 26 -3.71 9.73 20.40
C VAL A 26 -4.73 9.03 19.50
N ALA A 27 -5.85 8.54 20.04
CA ALA A 27 -6.90 7.89 19.26
C ALA A 27 -7.56 8.86 18.27
N GLY A 28 -7.84 10.09 18.71
CA GLY A 28 -8.40 11.15 17.87
C GLY A 28 -7.44 11.56 16.75
N ALA A 29 -6.16 11.68 17.04
CA ALA A 29 -5.11 11.95 16.06
C ALA A 29 -4.98 10.82 15.04
N ALA A 30 -4.95 9.56 15.50
CA ALA A 30 -4.90 8.37 14.66
C ALA A 30 -6.13 8.24 13.75
N GLY A 31 -7.33 8.54 14.29
CA GLY A 31 -8.57 8.54 13.50
C GLY A 31 -8.54 9.54 12.34
N LYS A 32 -8.06 10.76 12.59
CA LYS A 32 -7.89 11.79 11.54
C LYS A 32 -6.84 11.40 10.50
N ALA A 33 -5.69 10.93 10.95
CA ALA A 33 -4.60 10.50 10.09
C ALA A 33 -5.01 9.29 9.23
N GLY A 34 -5.64 8.27 9.83
CA GLY A 34 -6.14 7.09 9.12
C GLY A 34 -7.23 7.41 8.11
N ALA A 35 -8.16 8.31 8.44
CA ALA A 35 -9.20 8.75 7.50
C ALA A 35 -8.59 9.46 6.27
N LYS A 36 -7.54 10.27 6.46
CA LYS A 36 -6.85 10.94 5.36
C LYS A 36 -6.03 9.97 4.52
N ALA A 37 -5.42 8.98 5.13
CA ALA A 37 -4.66 7.93 4.45
C ALA A 37 -5.55 6.88 3.76
N ALA A 38 -6.85 6.78 4.12
CA ALA A 38 -7.75 5.73 3.62
C ALA A 38 -7.86 5.69 2.08
N GLY A 39 -7.74 6.85 1.41
CA GLY A 39 -7.73 6.91 -0.05
C GLY A 39 -6.57 6.14 -0.69
N VAL A 40 -5.40 6.17 -0.05
CA VAL A 40 -4.19 5.47 -0.51
C VAL A 40 -4.22 3.98 -0.15
N VAL A 41 -4.94 3.59 0.90
CA VAL A 41 -5.07 2.19 1.36
C VAL A 41 -5.79 1.30 0.33
N VAL A 42 -6.66 1.88 -0.48
CA VAL A 42 -7.37 1.14 -1.54
C VAL A 42 -6.38 0.56 -2.55
N ASP A 43 -5.36 1.31 -2.89
CA ASP A 43 -4.32 0.91 -3.85
C ASP A 43 -3.47 -0.24 -3.29
N ASP A 44 -3.09 -0.17 -2.01
CA ASP A 44 -2.35 -1.21 -1.29
C ASP A 44 -3.13 -2.55 -1.27
N THR A 45 -4.45 -2.47 -1.04
CA THR A 45 -5.35 -3.64 -1.07
C THR A 45 -5.47 -4.26 -2.46
N ALA A 46 -5.37 -3.47 -3.52
CA ALA A 46 -5.47 -3.96 -4.89
C ALA A 46 -4.17 -4.66 -5.37
N VAL A 47 -3.01 -4.18 -4.93
CA VAL A 47 -1.70 -4.71 -5.34
C VAL A 47 -1.37 -6.04 -4.65
N THR A 48 -1.67 -6.16 -3.35
CA THR A 48 -1.20 -7.24 -2.48
C THR A 48 -1.68 -8.66 -2.87
N PRO A 49 -2.95 -8.91 -3.28
CA PRO A 49 -3.43 -10.25 -3.62
C PRO A 49 -2.63 -10.93 -4.72
N GLY A 50 -2.12 -10.17 -5.70
CA GLY A 50 -1.33 -10.69 -6.82
C GLY A 50 -0.08 -11.48 -6.36
N TYR A 51 0.50 -11.13 -5.23
CA TYR A 51 1.67 -11.82 -4.71
C TYR A 51 1.36 -13.17 -4.03
N ALA A 52 0.10 -13.40 -3.62
CA ALA A 52 -0.33 -14.67 -3.03
C ALA A 52 -0.80 -15.69 -4.08
N MET A 53 -0.90 -15.29 -5.36
CA MET A 53 -1.38 -16.14 -6.45
C MET A 53 -0.36 -17.18 -6.90
N GLY A 54 -0.88 -18.31 -7.40
CA GLY A 54 -0.05 -19.40 -7.97
C GLY A 54 0.48 -20.39 -6.95
N PHE A 55 0.09 -20.27 -5.68
CA PHE A 55 0.41 -21.24 -4.62
C PHE A 55 -0.77 -22.19 -4.34
N THR A 56 -0.49 -23.27 -3.62
CA THR A 56 -1.56 -24.16 -3.15
C THR A 56 -2.39 -23.48 -2.08
N PRO A 57 -3.71 -23.77 -1.97
CA PRO A 57 -4.63 -23.14 -1.01
C PRO A 57 -4.13 -23.15 0.44
N ASP A 58 -3.38 -24.18 0.82
CA ASP A 58 -2.78 -24.31 2.17
C ASP A 58 -1.63 -23.32 2.42
N ARG A 59 -1.02 -22.76 1.36
CA ARG A 59 0.11 -21.84 1.43
C ARG A 59 -0.28 -20.37 1.35
N GLU A 60 -1.41 -20.06 0.73
CA GLU A 60 -1.84 -18.68 0.47
C GLU A 60 -1.98 -17.86 1.74
N LEU A 61 -2.73 -18.33 2.74
CA LEU A 61 -2.92 -17.60 3.99
C LEU A 61 -1.62 -17.44 4.80
N PRO A 62 -0.76 -18.48 4.94
CA PRO A 62 0.58 -18.31 5.49
C PRO A 62 1.45 -17.27 4.76
N ILE A 63 1.34 -17.15 3.43
CA ILE A 63 2.05 -16.13 2.64
C ILE A 63 1.53 -14.75 2.98
N VAL A 64 0.21 -14.54 2.94
CA VAL A 64 -0.42 -13.27 3.33
C VAL A 64 -0.01 -12.86 4.75
N MET A 65 0.02 -13.80 5.69
CA MET A 65 0.45 -13.52 7.06
C MET A 65 1.94 -13.15 7.15
N LYS A 66 2.82 -13.78 6.37
CA LYS A 66 4.25 -13.41 6.31
C LYS A 66 4.42 -11.98 5.77
N ILE A 67 3.67 -11.64 4.73
CA ILE A 67 3.68 -10.28 4.16
C ILE A 67 3.15 -9.29 5.20
N ALA A 68 2.03 -9.57 5.86
CA ALA A 68 1.45 -8.71 6.91
C ALA A 68 2.42 -8.44 8.07
N ILE A 69 3.10 -9.47 8.56
CA ILE A 69 4.11 -9.33 9.62
C ILE A 69 5.32 -8.52 9.12
N GLY A 70 5.78 -8.78 7.90
CA GLY A 70 6.85 -8.02 7.26
C GLY A 70 6.48 -6.54 7.08
N SER A 71 5.28 -6.27 6.59
CA SER A 71 4.68 -4.94 6.47
C SER A 71 4.62 -4.21 7.82
N LEU A 72 4.06 -4.86 8.84
CA LEU A 72 3.95 -4.27 10.17
C LEU A 72 5.33 -3.96 10.77
N ARG A 73 6.28 -4.89 10.61
CA ARG A 73 7.67 -4.67 11.04
C ARG A 73 8.29 -3.47 10.32
N ASN A 74 8.10 -3.35 9.02
CA ASN A 74 8.60 -2.24 8.23
C ASN A 74 7.99 -0.92 8.69
N LYS A 75 6.68 -0.86 8.90
CA LYS A 75 5.99 0.34 9.39
C LYS A 75 6.48 0.77 10.77
N LEU A 76 6.60 -0.16 11.71
CA LEU A 76 6.90 0.18 13.12
C LEU A 76 8.40 0.32 13.41
N VAL A 77 9.27 -0.46 12.73
CA VAL A 77 10.71 -0.50 13.04
C VAL A 77 11.52 0.43 12.15
N PHE A 78 11.09 0.64 10.89
CA PHE A 78 11.85 1.45 9.94
C PHE A 78 11.14 2.76 9.59
N LEU A 79 9.88 2.67 9.11
CA LEU A 79 9.18 3.86 8.62
C LEU A 79 8.78 4.82 9.74
N LEU A 80 8.28 4.32 10.85
CA LEU A 80 7.88 5.18 11.98
C LEU A 80 9.08 5.97 12.55
N PRO A 81 10.21 5.33 12.97
CA PRO A 81 11.36 6.09 13.45
C PRO A 81 11.94 6.98 12.35
N GLY A 82 12.03 6.47 11.12
CA GLY A 82 12.54 7.23 9.98
C GLY A 82 11.71 8.48 9.68
N ALA A 83 10.38 8.36 9.68
CA ALA A 83 9.47 9.47 9.46
C ALA A 83 9.58 10.53 10.58
N LEU A 84 9.63 10.10 11.85
CA LEU A 84 9.79 11.01 12.99
C LEU A 84 11.16 11.71 12.98
N LEU A 85 12.23 10.98 12.67
CA LEU A 85 13.57 11.56 12.55
C LEU A 85 13.66 12.55 11.38
N LEU A 86 13.15 12.19 10.21
CA LEU A 86 13.11 13.08 9.05
C LEU A 86 12.28 14.32 9.34
N SER A 87 11.10 14.16 9.95
CA SER A 87 10.25 15.29 10.33
C SER A 87 10.94 16.25 11.29
N ALA A 88 11.73 15.72 12.23
CA ALA A 88 12.42 16.53 13.25
C ALA A 88 13.69 17.22 12.72
N PHE A 89 14.47 16.54 11.88
CA PHE A 89 15.82 17.00 11.49
C PHE A 89 15.96 17.40 10.02
N ALA A 90 15.17 16.79 9.12
CA ALA A 90 15.27 17.02 7.68
C ALA A 90 13.92 16.86 6.98
N PRO A 91 12.90 17.67 7.29
CA PRO A 91 11.56 17.52 6.71
C PRO A 91 11.57 17.60 5.17
N TRP A 92 12.50 18.35 4.58
CA TRP A 92 12.71 18.43 3.14
C TRP A 92 13.11 17.10 2.50
N GLY A 93 13.66 16.15 3.26
CA GLY A 93 14.11 14.84 2.79
C GLY A 93 12.98 13.84 2.53
N ILE A 94 11.79 14.07 3.08
CA ILE A 94 10.64 13.16 2.94
C ILE A 94 10.21 13.10 1.47
N THR A 95 10.01 14.23 0.82
CA THR A 95 9.56 14.31 -0.58
C THR A 95 10.49 13.61 -1.57
N PRO A 96 11.83 13.84 -1.58
CA PRO A 96 12.74 13.11 -2.48
C PRO A 96 12.74 11.60 -2.25
N LEU A 97 12.66 11.14 -1.00
CA LEU A 97 12.59 9.72 -0.69
C LEU A 97 11.30 9.07 -1.22
N LEU A 98 10.17 9.76 -1.06
CA LEU A 98 8.91 9.31 -1.65
C LEU A 98 8.98 9.27 -3.17
N MET A 99 9.57 10.29 -3.82
CA MET A 99 9.74 10.31 -5.29
C MET A 99 10.63 9.16 -5.79
N LEU A 100 11.68 8.80 -5.07
CA LEU A 100 12.50 7.61 -5.40
C LEU A 100 11.66 6.33 -5.30
N GLY A 101 10.87 6.18 -4.24
CA GLY A 101 9.93 5.07 -4.08
C GLY A 101 8.89 5.04 -5.19
N GLY A 102 8.25 6.17 -5.49
CA GLY A 102 7.29 6.31 -6.59
C GLY A 102 7.89 5.94 -7.95
N SER A 103 9.14 6.35 -8.20
CA SER A 103 9.87 5.97 -9.42
C SER A 103 10.09 4.46 -9.52
N TYR A 104 10.37 3.79 -8.40
CA TYR A 104 10.47 2.33 -8.34
C TYR A 104 9.13 1.65 -8.66
N LEU A 105 8.01 2.14 -8.09
CA LEU A 105 6.66 1.60 -8.39
C LEU A 105 6.33 1.77 -9.88
N CYS A 106 6.65 2.94 -10.46
CA CYS A 106 6.45 3.20 -11.88
C CYS A 106 7.27 2.23 -12.75
N PHE A 107 8.52 1.97 -12.37
CA PHE A 107 9.40 1.03 -13.06
C PHE A 107 8.83 -0.39 -13.01
N GLU A 108 8.48 -0.91 -11.82
CA GLU A 108 7.92 -2.27 -11.66
C GLU A 108 6.61 -2.44 -12.44
N ALA A 109 5.73 -1.43 -12.42
CA ALA A 109 4.48 -1.48 -13.18
C ALA A 109 4.71 -1.42 -14.69
N ALA A 110 5.66 -0.58 -15.13
CA ALA A 110 6.01 -0.48 -16.55
C ALA A 110 6.62 -1.78 -17.09
N GLU A 111 7.50 -2.46 -16.33
CA GLU A 111 8.01 -3.79 -16.68
C GLU A 111 6.88 -4.79 -16.88
N LYS A 112 5.97 -4.92 -15.91
CA LYS A 112 4.81 -5.82 -15.99
C LYS A 112 3.94 -5.55 -17.22
N ILE A 113 3.74 -4.28 -17.60
CA ILE A 113 2.96 -3.91 -18.78
C ILE A 113 3.73 -4.23 -20.05
N ILE A 114 5.02 -3.95 -20.11
CA ILE A 114 5.86 -4.26 -21.27
C ILE A 114 5.90 -5.76 -21.52
N GLU A 115 6.06 -6.57 -20.49
CA GLU A 115 6.02 -8.04 -20.53
C GLU A 115 4.68 -8.53 -21.06
N ALA A 116 3.56 -8.05 -20.49
CA ALA A 116 2.22 -8.43 -20.92
C ALA A 116 1.94 -8.07 -22.39
N VAL A 117 2.46 -6.93 -22.89
CA VAL A 117 2.29 -6.50 -24.28
C VAL A 117 3.26 -7.20 -25.24
N SER A 118 4.47 -7.53 -24.76
CA SER A 118 5.50 -8.20 -25.59
C SER A 118 5.21 -9.69 -25.78
N GLY A 119 4.24 -10.27 -25.06
CA GLY A 119 3.92 -11.69 -25.13
C GLY A 119 5.03 -12.60 -24.56
N HIS A 120 6.00 -12.03 -23.85
CA HIS A 120 6.95 -12.79 -23.06
C HIS A 120 6.30 -13.00 -21.69
N ASP A 121 5.66 -14.15 -21.51
CA ASP A 121 5.25 -14.59 -20.18
C ASP A 121 6.51 -14.85 -19.35
N GLU A 122 6.61 -14.26 -18.15
CA GLU A 122 7.66 -14.57 -17.17
C GLU A 122 7.76 -16.07 -16.87
N THR A 123 6.74 -16.86 -17.21
CA THR A 123 6.73 -18.33 -17.12
C THR A 123 7.77 -19.03 -18.01
N ASP A 124 8.35 -18.31 -19.01
CA ASP A 124 9.37 -18.84 -19.92
C ASP A 124 10.80 -18.44 -19.56
N GLU A 125 11.02 -17.65 -18.49
CA GLU A 125 12.39 -17.45 -18.01
C GLU A 125 12.95 -18.76 -17.43
N PRO A 126 14.07 -19.28 -17.97
CA PRO A 126 14.71 -20.52 -17.44
C PRO A 126 15.08 -20.43 -15.95
N HIS A 127 15.04 -19.22 -15.40
CA HIS A 127 15.39 -18.94 -14.01
C HIS A 127 14.24 -19.27 -13.04
N GLU A 128 12.97 -19.01 -13.37
CA GLU A 128 11.82 -19.40 -12.53
C GLU A 128 11.59 -20.91 -12.55
N LEU A 129 11.78 -21.56 -13.69
CA LEU A 129 11.69 -23.03 -13.82
C LEU A 129 12.79 -23.76 -13.05
N ALA A 130 13.90 -23.09 -12.69
CA ALA A 130 14.99 -23.64 -11.91
C ALA A 130 14.86 -23.41 -10.40
N LEU A 131 13.92 -22.52 -9.95
CA LEU A 131 13.73 -22.21 -8.54
C LEU A 131 12.91 -23.30 -7.84
N SER A 132 13.31 -23.64 -6.61
CA SER A 132 12.44 -24.45 -5.77
C SER A 132 11.17 -23.69 -5.40
N ALA A 133 10.04 -24.38 -5.16
CA ALA A 133 8.80 -23.76 -4.71
C ALA A 133 8.98 -22.85 -3.48
N LYS A 134 9.97 -23.15 -2.63
CA LYS A 134 10.32 -22.35 -1.45
C LYS A 134 11.05 -21.06 -1.81
N ASP A 135 11.91 -21.10 -2.83
CA ASP A 135 12.65 -19.92 -3.27
C ASP A 135 11.72 -18.96 -4.02
N LEU A 136 10.80 -19.49 -4.84
CA LEU A 136 9.75 -18.72 -5.50
C LEU A 136 8.84 -18.04 -4.47
N GLU A 137 8.39 -18.77 -3.42
CA GLU A 137 7.61 -18.18 -2.33
C GLU A 137 8.37 -17.04 -1.66
N LYS A 138 9.66 -17.27 -1.36
CA LYS A 138 10.51 -16.24 -0.74
C LYS A 138 10.62 -15.00 -1.63
N GLN A 139 10.87 -15.17 -2.91
CA GLN A 139 10.99 -14.07 -3.88
C GLN A 139 9.69 -13.25 -3.95
N LYS A 140 8.53 -13.91 -4.04
CA LYS A 140 7.22 -13.24 -4.08
C LYS A 140 6.90 -12.51 -2.76
N VAL A 141 7.19 -13.12 -1.61
CA VAL A 141 7.01 -12.48 -0.29
C VAL A 141 7.93 -11.27 -0.14
N ASP A 142 9.21 -11.39 -0.51
CA ASP A 142 10.17 -10.29 -0.41
C ASP A 142 9.80 -9.14 -1.37
N GLY A 143 9.32 -9.45 -2.57
CA GLY A 143 8.78 -8.49 -3.53
C GLY A 143 7.57 -7.74 -2.96
N ALA A 144 6.58 -8.47 -2.43
CA ALA A 144 5.40 -7.88 -1.80
C ALA A 144 5.76 -6.95 -0.64
N ILE A 145 6.67 -7.37 0.26
CA ILE A 145 7.12 -6.55 1.40
C ILE A 145 7.85 -5.29 0.93
N ARG A 146 8.58 -5.35 -0.19
CA ARG A 146 9.27 -4.20 -0.77
C ARG A 146 8.29 -3.18 -1.35
N THR A 147 7.31 -3.64 -2.12
CA THR A 147 6.25 -2.78 -2.69
C THR A 147 5.42 -2.15 -1.57
N ASP A 148 4.99 -2.94 -0.57
CA ASP A 148 4.30 -2.44 0.62
C ASP A 148 5.12 -1.39 1.39
N PHE A 149 6.44 -1.56 1.47
CA PHE A 149 7.30 -0.59 2.16
C PHE A 149 7.18 0.81 1.55
N ILE A 150 7.11 0.92 0.23
CA ILE A 150 7.01 2.19 -0.49
C ILE A 150 5.61 2.80 -0.30
N LEU A 151 4.55 2.02 -0.52
CA LEU A 151 3.16 2.46 -0.31
C LEU A 151 2.92 2.87 1.14
N SER A 152 3.48 2.10 2.07
CA SER A 152 3.44 2.41 3.50
C SER A 152 4.21 3.68 3.86
N GLY A 153 5.29 3.99 3.15
CA GLY A 153 6.04 5.24 3.30
C GLY A 153 5.16 6.45 3.01
N GLU A 154 4.36 6.40 1.95
CA GLU A 154 3.39 7.45 1.62
C GLU A 154 2.30 7.58 2.69
N ILE A 155 1.71 6.45 3.11
CA ILE A 155 0.69 6.42 4.18
C ILE A 155 1.25 7.04 5.46
N MET A 156 2.47 6.69 5.86
CA MET A 156 3.11 7.22 7.06
C MET A 156 3.43 8.71 6.94
N ALA A 157 3.84 9.17 5.75
CA ALA A 157 4.10 10.59 5.50
C ALA A 157 2.82 11.43 5.56
N ILE A 158 1.73 10.99 4.92
CA ILE A 158 0.41 11.65 4.98
C ILE A 158 -0.12 11.67 6.41
N SER A 159 0.01 10.55 7.11
CA SER A 159 -0.42 10.43 8.50
C SER A 159 0.36 11.38 9.41
N LEU A 160 1.69 11.44 9.27
CA LEU A 160 2.55 12.34 10.02
C LEU A 160 2.22 13.80 9.74
N ALA A 161 2.06 14.19 8.46
CA ALA A 161 1.67 15.54 8.09
C ALA A 161 0.33 15.97 8.71
N THR A 162 -0.59 15.04 8.90
CA THR A 162 -1.91 15.29 9.51
C THR A 162 -1.83 15.59 11.01
N VAL A 163 -0.79 15.13 11.68
CA VAL A 163 -0.58 15.27 13.13
C VAL A 163 0.68 16.06 13.48
N ALA A 164 1.26 16.77 12.50
CA ALA A 164 2.53 17.48 12.64
C ALA A 164 2.53 18.58 13.74
N ASP A 165 1.35 19.14 14.05
CA ASP A 165 1.10 20.14 15.10
C ASP A 165 1.03 19.55 16.53
N ARG A 166 1.03 18.21 16.64
CA ARG A 166 0.89 17.52 17.92
C ARG A 166 2.24 17.22 18.57
N PRO A 167 2.28 17.04 19.91
CA PRO A 167 3.49 16.58 20.60
C PRO A 167 4.03 15.27 20.00
N LEU A 168 5.36 15.11 20.00
CA LEU A 168 6.05 13.95 19.39
C LEU A 168 5.49 12.60 19.89
N ALA A 169 5.15 12.51 21.17
CA ALA A 169 4.57 11.29 21.74
C ALA A 169 3.19 10.97 21.13
N VAL A 170 2.36 11.99 20.85
CA VAL A 170 1.06 11.83 20.19
C VAL A 170 1.25 11.47 18.71
N GLN A 171 2.20 12.09 18.02
CA GLN A 171 2.57 11.74 16.66
C GLN A 171 2.98 10.26 16.57
N ALA A 172 3.91 9.83 17.43
CA ALA A 172 4.38 8.44 17.48
C ALA A 172 3.23 7.47 17.76
N GLY A 173 2.41 7.74 18.77
CA GLY A 173 1.25 6.91 19.13
C GLY A 173 0.22 6.82 17.99
N ALA A 174 -0.09 7.94 17.34
CA ALA A 174 -1.00 7.98 16.21
C ALA A 174 -0.49 7.16 15.02
N LEU A 175 0.80 7.29 14.67
CA LEU A 175 1.43 6.51 13.60
C LEU A 175 1.47 5.01 13.91
N VAL A 176 1.69 4.61 15.17
CA VAL A 176 1.59 3.20 15.59
C VAL A 176 0.18 2.67 15.35
N LEU A 177 -0.85 3.37 15.82
CA LEU A 177 -2.24 2.95 15.65
C LEU A 177 -2.65 2.91 14.17
N VAL A 178 -2.26 3.89 13.37
CA VAL A 178 -2.49 3.91 11.92
C VAL A 178 -1.78 2.73 11.26
N GLY A 179 -0.51 2.49 11.56
CA GLY A 179 0.27 1.39 11.01
C GLY A 179 -0.35 0.02 11.31
N ILE A 180 -0.76 -0.22 12.55
CA ILE A 180 -1.44 -1.46 12.95
C ILE A 180 -2.83 -1.56 12.30
N GLY A 181 -3.63 -0.51 12.37
CA GLY A 181 -5.00 -0.50 11.86
C GLY A 181 -5.05 -0.72 10.35
N ILE A 182 -4.21 -0.04 9.58
CA ILE A 182 -4.13 -0.20 8.13
C ILE A 182 -3.62 -1.60 7.77
N THR A 183 -2.55 -2.08 8.43
CA THR A 183 -2.03 -3.43 8.18
C THR A 183 -3.11 -4.49 8.45
N ALA A 184 -3.81 -4.40 9.57
CA ALA A 184 -4.90 -5.33 9.88
C ALA A 184 -6.06 -5.23 8.87
N GLY A 185 -6.43 -4.02 8.45
CA GLY A 185 -7.47 -3.77 7.46
C GLY A 185 -7.12 -4.35 6.09
N VAL A 186 -5.98 -3.95 5.54
CA VAL A 186 -5.51 -4.39 4.20
C VAL A 186 -5.35 -5.91 4.17
N TYR A 187 -4.54 -6.47 5.05
CA TYR A 187 -4.25 -7.91 5.03
C TYR A 187 -5.43 -8.76 5.51
N GLY A 188 -6.34 -8.20 6.30
CA GLY A 188 -7.63 -8.82 6.62
C GLY A 188 -8.50 -8.98 5.37
N VAL A 189 -8.64 -7.91 4.58
CA VAL A 189 -9.39 -7.95 3.30
C VAL A 189 -8.70 -8.87 2.29
N VAL A 190 -7.37 -8.78 2.15
CA VAL A 190 -6.60 -9.66 1.26
C VAL A 190 -6.78 -11.13 1.65
N GLY A 191 -6.70 -11.46 2.94
CA GLY A 191 -6.93 -12.83 3.43
C GLY A 191 -8.33 -13.34 3.15
N LEU A 192 -9.36 -12.47 3.23
CA LEU A 192 -10.73 -12.83 2.86
C LEU A 192 -10.86 -13.08 1.35
N ILE A 193 -10.25 -12.24 0.51
CA ILE A 193 -10.26 -12.40 -0.95
C ILE A 193 -9.58 -13.71 -1.33
N VAL A 194 -8.39 -13.97 -0.83
CA VAL A 194 -7.60 -15.17 -1.11
C VAL A 194 -8.32 -16.45 -0.66
N LYS A 195 -9.13 -16.38 0.42
CA LYS A 195 -9.93 -17.53 0.91
C LYS A 195 -11.35 -17.62 0.33
N MET A 196 -11.69 -16.76 -0.61
CA MET A 196 -13.04 -16.71 -1.16
C MET A 196 -13.44 -18.01 -1.90
N ASP A 197 -12.51 -18.66 -2.58
CA ASP A 197 -12.74 -19.94 -3.27
C ASP A 197 -12.93 -21.10 -2.29
N ASP A 198 -12.12 -21.23 -1.27
CA ASP A 198 -12.26 -22.24 -0.21
C ASP A 198 -13.60 -22.10 0.53
N MET A 199 -13.98 -20.87 0.88
CA MET A 199 -15.29 -20.56 1.46
C MET A 199 -16.41 -20.91 0.49
N GLY A 200 -16.24 -20.59 -0.79
CA GLY A 200 -17.16 -20.91 -1.87
C GLY A 200 -17.35 -22.42 -2.04
N LEU A 201 -16.29 -23.19 -2.03
CA LEU A 201 -16.33 -24.65 -2.08
C LEU A 201 -17.05 -25.26 -0.88
N HIS A 202 -16.83 -24.71 0.32
CA HIS A 202 -17.53 -25.15 1.53
C HIS A 202 -19.04 -24.83 1.44
N LEU A 203 -19.40 -23.62 1.03
CA LEU A 203 -20.80 -23.22 0.83
C LEU A 203 -21.49 -24.01 -0.30
N ALA A 204 -20.76 -24.38 -1.34
CA ALA A 204 -21.31 -25.19 -2.43
C ALA A 204 -21.80 -26.58 -1.96
N LYS A 205 -21.32 -27.06 -0.82
CA LYS A 205 -21.77 -28.30 -0.15
C LYS A 205 -22.88 -28.08 0.89
N ALA A 206 -23.36 -26.84 1.07
CA ALA A 206 -24.38 -26.50 2.06
C ALA A 206 -25.72 -27.19 1.76
N ARG A 207 -26.51 -27.45 2.81
CA ARG A 207 -27.85 -28.08 2.71
C ARG A 207 -28.87 -27.18 2.02
N THR A 208 -28.74 -25.86 2.11
CA THR A 208 -29.69 -24.89 1.53
C THR A 208 -29.39 -24.60 0.07
N SER A 209 -30.43 -24.41 -0.76
CA SER A 209 -30.26 -24.09 -2.18
C SER A 209 -29.55 -22.73 -2.40
N GLY A 210 -29.86 -21.73 -1.56
CA GLY A 210 -29.21 -20.44 -1.60
C GLY A 210 -27.71 -20.50 -1.25
N GLY A 211 -27.34 -21.27 -0.21
CA GLY A 211 -25.92 -21.49 0.14
C GLY A 211 -25.14 -22.14 -1.00
N ARG A 212 -25.71 -23.17 -1.65
CA ARG A 212 -25.07 -23.80 -2.81
C ARG A 212 -24.93 -22.86 -4.02
N ALA A 213 -25.93 -22.02 -4.26
CA ALA A 213 -25.88 -21.05 -5.34
C ALA A 213 -24.79 -20.00 -5.10
N LEU A 214 -24.72 -19.44 -3.88
CA LEU A 214 -23.69 -18.48 -3.46
C LEU A 214 -22.29 -19.10 -3.53
N GLY A 215 -22.11 -20.33 -3.01
CA GLY A 215 -20.83 -21.01 -3.07
C GLY A 215 -20.31 -21.21 -4.48
N ARG A 216 -21.17 -21.66 -5.40
CA ARG A 216 -20.80 -21.79 -6.83
C ARG A 216 -20.52 -20.45 -7.50
N PHE A 217 -21.21 -19.38 -7.10
CA PHE A 217 -20.93 -18.03 -7.58
C PHE A 217 -19.53 -17.58 -7.14
N MET A 218 -19.20 -17.73 -5.85
CA MET A 218 -17.89 -17.35 -5.31
C MET A 218 -16.73 -18.05 -6.03
N VAL A 219 -16.82 -19.39 -6.19
CA VAL A 219 -15.79 -20.17 -6.89
C VAL A 219 -15.62 -19.72 -8.35
N ARG A 220 -16.73 -19.43 -9.05
CA ARG A 220 -16.67 -18.97 -10.45
C ARG A 220 -16.18 -17.54 -10.59
N ALA A 221 -16.47 -16.69 -9.60
CA ALA A 221 -16.04 -15.29 -9.58
C ALA A 221 -14.55 -15.15 -9.28
N MET A 222 -13.94 -16.10 -8.54
CA MET A 222 -12.57 -16.00 -8.06
C MET A 222 -11.53 -15.71 -9.15
N PRO A 223 -11.47 -16.47 -10.27
CA PRO A 223 -10.51 -16.15 -11.33
C PRO A 223 -10.68 -14.74 -11.88
N VAL A 224 -11.94 -14.33 -12.12
CA VAL A 224 -12.26 -12.98 -12.62
C VAL A 224 -11.84 -11.90 -11.64
N VAL A 225 -12.11 -12.11 -10.34
CA VAL A 225 -11.69 -11.17 -9.28
C VAL A 225 -10.17 -11.05 -9.24
N MET A 226 -9.45 -12.16 -9.37
CA MET A 226 -7.98 -12.16 -9.35
C MET A 226 -7.38 -11.46 -10.57
N ASP A 227 -7.90 -11.70 -11.78
CA ASP A 227 -7.47 -11.02 -12.99
C ASP A 227 -7.70 -9.50 -12.90
N TRP A 228 -8.88 -9.10 -12.38
CA TRP A 228 -9.18 -7.69 -12.13
C TRP A 228 -8.24 -7.07 -11.10
N LEU A 229 -7.96 -7.76 -9.98
CA LEU A 229 -7.06 -7.26 -8.94
C LEU A 229 -5.64 -7.11 -9.47
N THR A 230 -5.15 -8.05 -10.29
CA THR A 230 -3.82 -7.93 -10.92
C THR A 230 -3.74 -6.73 -11.84
N THR A 231 -4.76 -6.54 -12.69
CA THR A 231 -4.83 -5.41 -13.63
C THR A 231 -4.93 -4.07 -12.89
N ILE A 232 -5.87 -3.97 -11.93
CA ILE A 232 -6.06 -2.76 -11.12
C ILE A 232 -4.82 -2.49 -10.28
N GLY A 233 -4.20 -3.52 -9.68
CA GLY A 233 -2.99 -3.37 -8.88
C GLY A 233 -1.81 -2.81 -9.69
N THR A 234 -1.58 -3.32 -10.91
CA THR A 234 -0.55 -2.77 -11.79
C THR A 234 -0.85 -1.33 -12.20
N ALA A 235 -2.12 -1.03 -12.54
CA ALA A 235 -2.54 0.34 -12.83
C ALA A 235 -2.39 1.26 -11.59
N ALA A 236 -2.71 0.76 -10.39
CA ALA A 236 -2.55 1.47 -9.13
C ALA A 236 -1.08 1.87 -8.89
N MET A 237 -0.15 0.97 -9.09
CA MET A 237 1.29 1.26 -8.95
C MET A 237 1.72 2.43 -9.88
N LEU A 238 1.14 2.53 -11.09
CA LEU A 238 1.41 3.65 -11.99
C LEU A 238 0.82 4.97 -11.50
N TRP A 239 -0.47 4.99 -11.13
CA TRP A 239 -1.09 6.26 -10.73
C TRP A 239 -0.59 6.73 -9.36
N VAL A 240 -0.31 5.82 -8.42
CA VAL A 240 0.26 6.18 -7.12
C VAL A 240 1.71 6.64 -7.30
N GLY A 241 2.55 5.83 -7.94
CA GLY A 241 3.94 6.19 -8.19
C GLY A 241 4.07 7.49 -8.97
N GLY A 242 3.29 7.64 -10.04
CA GLY A 242 3.22 8.87 -10.82
C GLY A 242 2.67 10.06 -10.03
N GLY A 243 1.65 9.84 -9.19
CA GLY A 243 1.07 10.86 -8.31
C GLY A 243 2.07 11.39 -7.29
N ILE A 244 2.85 10.50 -6.67
CA ILE A 244 3.95 10.88 -5.76
C ILE A 244 4.95 11.78 -6.48
N ILE A 245 5.28 11.45 -7.74
CA ILE A 245 6.23 12.23 -8.53
C ILE A 245 5.62 13.59 -8.91
N VAL A 246 4.38 13.62 -9.39
CA VAL A 246 3.68 14.88 -9.75
C VAL A 246 3.63 15.81 -8.53
N HIS A 247 3.23 15.30 -7.37
CA HIS A 247 3.18 16.08 -6.14
C HIS A 247 4.58 16.52 -5.67
N GLY A 248 5.58 15.65 -5.81
CA GLY A 248 6.97 15.99 -5.52
C GLY A 248 7.52 17.10 -6.41
N LEU A 249 7.21 17.05 -7.73
CA LEU A 249 7.60 18.12 -8.67
C LEU A 249 6.95 19.46 -8.30
N GLU A 250 5.68 19.47 -7.90
CA GLU A 250 4.98 20.64 -7.42
C GLU A 250 5.66 21.22 -6.17
N HIS A 251 6.01 20.37 -5.20
CA HIS A 251 6.72 20.75 -3.98
C HIS A 251 8.06 21.44 -4.27
N PHE A 252 8.76 21.05 -5.33
CA PHE A 252 10.02 21.68 -5.77
C PHE A 252 9.83 22.85 -6.74
N GLY A 253 8.60 23.29 -6.99
CA GLY A 253 8.30 24.41 -7.88
C GLY A 253 8.45 24.07 -9.37
N LEU A 254 8.57 22.81 -9.75
CA LEU A 254 8.60 22.34 -11.14
C LEU A 254 7.15 22.17 -11.64
N THR A 255 6.50 23.27 -11.94
CA THR A 255 5.05 23.38 -12.14
C THR A 255 4.46 22.90 -13.47
N PRO A 256 5.19 22.76 -14.60
CA PRO A 256 4.53 22.45 -15.89
C PRO A 256 3.72 21.16 -15.89
N ILE A 257 4.26 20.05 -15.33
CA ILE A 257 3.61 18.73 -15.28
C ILE A 257 2.45 18.73 -14.26
N PRO A 258 2.65 19.18 -13.00
CA PRO A 258 1.57 19.30 -12.03
C PRO A 258 0.40 20.15 -12.55
N HIS A 259 0.66 21.33 -13.08
CA HIS A 259 -0.37 22.22 -13.61
C HIS A 259 -1.18 21.59 -14.76
N TRP A 260 -0.52 20.84 -15.65
CA TRP A 260 -1.22 20.10 -16.69
C TRP A 260 -2.15 19.04 -16.10
N ALA A 261 -1.67 18.26 -15.13
CA ALA A 261 -2.46 17.22 -14.49
C ALA A 261 -3.67 17.80 -13.73
N GLU A 262 -3.47 18.90 -13.00
CA GLU A 262 -4.53 19.63 -12.30
C GLU A 262 -5.55 20.24 -13.27
N ALA A 263 -5.10 20.88 -14.33
CA ALA A 263 -5.98 21.46 -15.35
C ALA A 263 -6.87 20.39 -16.00
N PHE A 264 -6.30 19.21 -16.30
CA PHE A 264 -7.03 18.07 -16.82
C PHE A 264 -8.05 17.54 -15.82
N SER A 265 -7.66 17.38 -14.56
CA SER A 265 -8.54 16.96 -13.47
C SER A 265 -9.67 17.95 -13.25
N HIS A 266 -9.37 19.24 -13.23
CA HIS A 266 -10.37 20.29 -13.06
C HIS A 266 -11.36 20.35 -14.23
N TRP A 267 -10.89 20.23 -15.47
CA TRP A 267 -11.74 20.16 -16.65
C TRP A 267 -12.70 18.97 -16.58
N ALA A 268 -12.21 17.78 -16.26
CA ALA A 268 -13.04 16.58 -16.12
C ALA A 268 -14.01 16.68 -14.93
N GLY A 269 -13.59 17.37 -13.86
CA GLY A 269 -14.38 17.61 -12.65
C GLY A 269 -15.61 18.51 -12.84
N GLN A 270 -15.73 19.20 -13.99
CA GLN A 270 -16.88 20.04 -14.31
C GLN A 270 -18.13 19.23 -14.72
N ALA A 271 -18.05 17.91 -14.84
CA ALA A 271 -19.16 17.05 -15.24
C ALA A 271 -20.30 17.09 -14.19
N PRO A 272 -21.54 17.45 -14.57
CA PRO A 272 -22.67 17.58 -13.64
C PRO A 272 -22.99 16.26 -12.93
N GLY A 273 -23.09 16.28 -11.61
CA GLY A 273 -23.49 15.14 -10.79
C GLY A 273 -22.41 14.09 -10.52
N VAL A 274 -21.34 14.03 -11.33
CA VAL A 274 -20.26 13.04 -11.21
C VAL A 274 -18.85 13.67 -11.18
N GLY A 275 -18.77 14.99 -11.10
CA GLY A 275 -17.51 15.75 -11.21
C GLY A 275 -16.40 15.31 -10.25
N ALA A 276 -16.74 14.90 -9.03
CA ALA A 276 -15.74 14.39 -8.09
C ALA A 276 -15.07 13.08 -8.59
N ILE A 277 -15.86 12.18 -9.19
CA ILE A 277 -15.35 10.90 -9.69
C ILE A 277 -14.53 11.15 -10.97
N THR A 278 -15.06 11.93 -11.91
CA THR A 278 -14.36 12.21 -13.18
C THR A 278 -13.08 13.01 -12.98
N GLY A 279 -13.06 13.98 -12.04
CA GLY A 279 -11.87 14.73 -11.67
C GLY A 279 -10.79 13.82 -11.06
N TRP A 280 -11.19 12.98 -10.10
CA TRP A 280 -10.26 12.00 -9.51
C TRP A 280 -9.72 11.03 -10.57
N THR A 281 -10.59 10.49 -11.43
CA THR A 281 -10.16 9.58 -12.50
C THR A 281 -9.19 10.25 -13.48
N ALA A 282 -9.45 11.51 -13.85
CA ALA A 282 -8.57 12.27 -14.71
C ALA A 282 -7.20 12.51 -14.07
N MET A 283 -7.15 12.84 -12.77
CA MET A 283 -5.89 12.96 -12.02
C MET A 283 -5.14 11.62 -11.99
N ALA A 284 -5.83 10.51 -11.70
CA ALA A 284 -5.24 9.18 -11.70
C ALA A 284 -4.66 8.81 -13.08
N LEU A 285 -5.37 9.10 -14.17
CA LEU A 285 -4.89 8.87 -15.53
C LEU A 285 -3.68 9.75 -15.88
N ALA A 286 -3.71 11.03 -15.52
CA ALA A 286 -2.57 11.93 -15.73
C ALA A 286 -1.33 11.45 -14.97
N SER A 287 -1.52 11.06 -13.70
CA SER A 287 -0.46 10.48 -12.86
C SER A 287 0.08 9.18 -13.44
N ALA A 288 -0.81 8.28 -13.89
CA ALA A 288 -0.40 7.02 -14.52
C ALA A 288 0.37 7.26 -15.83
N ALA A 289 0.00 8.27 -16.62
CA ALA A 289 0.76 8.64 -17.83
C ALA A 289 2.18 9.12 -17.48
N VAL A 290 2.32 9.97 -16.46
CA VAL A 290 3.64 10.38 -15.94
C VAL A 290 4.41 9.18 -15.41
N GLY A 291 3.75 8.30 -14.66
CA GLY A 291 4.34 7.06 -14.14
C GLY A 291 4.85 6.15 -15.24
N MET A 292 4.06 5.97 -16.33
CA MET A 292 4.46 5.15 -17.48
C MET A 292 5.67 5.73 -18.21
N VAL A 293 5.72 7.06 -18.38
CA VAL A 293 6.88 7.71 -19.03
C VAL A 293 8.15 7.51 -18.19
N ILE A 294 8.07 7.72 -16.89
CA ILE A 294 9.23 7.59 -15.99
C ILE A 294 9.63 6.13 -15.83
N GLY A 295 8.67 5.25 -15.55
CA GLY A 295 8.92 3.81 -15.41
C GLY A 295 9.46 3.20 -16.69
N GLY A 296 8.87 3.53 -17.83
CA GLY A 296 9.35 3.09 -19.15
C GLY A 296 10.74 3.63 -19.49
N ALA A 297 11.05 4.88 -19.13
CA ALA A 297 12.38 5.44 -19.32
C ALA A 297 13.44 4.72 -18.46
N ILE A 298 13.11 4.40 -17.21
CA ILE A 298 13.98 3.64 -16.31
C ILE A 298 14.19 2.22 -16.85
N ALA A 299 13.11 1.53 -17.24
CA ALA A 299 13.17 0.19 -17.82
C ALA A 299 14.04 0.18 -19.09
N ALA A 300 13.80 1.11 -20.01
CA ALA A 300 14.61 1.23 -21.22
C ALA A 300 16.09 1.50 -20.90
N ALA A 301 16.39 2.37 -19.95
CA ALA A 301 17.75 2.65 -19.54
C ALA A 301 18.45 1.40 -18.96
N LEU A 302 17.75 0.62 -18.16
CA LEU A 302 18.28 -0.62 -17.57
C LEU A 302 18.49 -1.71 -18.62
N HIS A 303 17.60 -1.83 -19.62
CA HIS A 303 17.76 -2.79 -20.72
C HIS A 303 18.89 -2.41 -21.70
N LEU A 304 19.21 -1.12 -21.83
CA LEU A 304 20.32 -0.63 -22.64
C LEU A 304 21.68 -0.82 -21.95
N LEU A 305 21.71 -1.00 -20.64
CA LEU A 305 22.94 -1.29 -19.92
C LEU A 305 23.41 -2.72 -20.27
N PRO A 306 24.65 -2.92 -20.74
CA PRO A 306 25.13 -4.26 -21.08
C PRO A 306 25.09 -5.14 -19.83
N LYS A 307 24.27 -6.19 -19.86
CA LYS A 307 24.31 -7.24 -18.81
C LYS A 307 25.74 -7.72 -18.72
N LYS A 308 26.47 -7.39 -17.64
CA LYS A 308 27.77 -7.98 -17.36
C LYS A 308 27.55 -9.50 -17.35
N LYS A 309 28.05 -10.19 -18.40
CA LYS A 309 28.15 -11.64 -18.39
C LYS A 309 28.90 -12.01 -17.10
N GLY A 310 28.19 -12.64 -16.17
CA GLY A 310 28.80 -13.16 -14.95
C GLY A 310 30.00 -14.01 -15.33
N ALA A 311 31.16 -13.66 -14.80
CA ALA A 311 32.34 -14.48 -14.89
C ALA A 311 31.98 -15.84 -14.28
N ALA A 312 31.94 -16.86 -15.12
CA ALA A 312 31.96 -18.25 -14.68
C ALA A 312 33.23 -18.46 -13.85
N HIS A 313 33.07 -18.79 -12.58
CA HIS A 313 34.08 -19.47 -11.76
C HIS A 313 33.37 -20.55 -10.99
#